data_2e2db4de945840fc6c511fe1b54fc8f2
#
_entry.id   2e2db4de945840fc6c511fe1b54fc8f2
#
_cell.length_a   1.000
_cell.length_b   1.000
_cell.length_c   1.000
_cell.angle_alpha   90.00
_cell.angle_beta   90.00
_cell.angle_gamma   90.00
#
_symmetry.space_group_name_H-M   'P 1'
#
loop_
_entity.id
_entity.type
_entity.pdbx_description
1 polymer ?
#
loop_
_entity_poly.entity_id
_entity_poly.type
_entity_poly.pdbx_seq_one_letter_code
_entity_poly.pdbx_strand_id
1 'polypeptide(L)'
;MTTVAGKPALGSIAARLERLPHSRWHVKVRFLIGAVTFFEAFDQLLAASALPVLMKEWNLSTGQATFAVTSASIGMLLGALAAGWLGDRIGRVRTVALGVAVTGLASLAVAFSGTIEMFSLFRFLQGLGIGGVVPVAATYINEIARSDKRGRFVLLYEMIFPAGLAAATLLAVWVVPAFGWRAMFLVGALPVVIGAMLPRHVEESPRWLLSRGRTAEAEAAIARIEAEVARATAEELPAPVPSADPPNEPKGTLTDLFRGRYLRRTAVLSGLWFVAYYVNHGISTWLPSLYTKEFGLDLTTALVYTLVSNVTGLLGTFVVAMLIDRIGRRPALIGAFVGTVLSLTVLALAGATSGGQVALFASCTTFFLYAINAGLYLYSPELYPTSNRAKGAAFGGLWNRFGVILGPVAVGAVIGAGGGLALVFAQLAVVGAVGAVIAWFAVETKGRTLEELNA
;
A
#
# COMPACT_ATOMS: atom_id res chain seq x y z
N MET A 1 -53.82 1.66 -14.48
CA MET A 1 -52.85 0.79 -13.83
C MET A 1 -51.46 1.33 -14.14
N THR A 2 -50.94 2.19 -13.26
CA THR A 2 -49.60 2.76 -13.36
C THR A 2 -48.63 1.76 -12.68
N THR A 3 -47.85 1.04 -13.47
CA THR A 3 -46.75 0.21 -13.00
C THR A 3 -45.73 1.10 -12.30
N VAL A 4 -45.69 1.02 -10.98
CA VAL A 4 -44.61 1.54 -10.14
C VAL A 4 -43.33 0.84 -10.58
N ALA A 5 -42.44 1.54 -11.29
CA ALA A 5 -41.10 1.05 -11.61
C ALA A 5 -40.37 0.75 -10.28
N GLY A 6 -40.33 -0.52 -9.90
CA GLY A 6 -39.63 -0.98 -8.71
C GLY A 6 -38.15 -0.54 -8.78
N LYS A 7 -37.64 0.00 -7.66
CA LYS A 7 -36.23 0.30 -7.51
C LYS A 7 -35.44 -0.96 -7.86
N PRO A 8 -34.47 -0.92 -8.80
CA PRO A 8 -33.62 -2.07 -9.05
C PRO A 8 -32.92 -2.46 -7.74
N ALA A 9 -33.12 -3.69 -7.31
CA ALA A 9 -32.52 -4.19 -6.08
C ALA A 9 -31.00 -4.25 -6.25
N LEU A 10 -30.26 -4.03 -5.16
CA LEU A 10 -28.78 -4.19 -5.12
C LEU A 10 -28.36 -5.54 -5.74
N GLY A 11 -29.19 -6.57 -5.57
CA GLY A 11 -29.02 -7.89 -6.17
C GLY A 11 -29.01 -7.89 -7.69
N SER A 12 -29.78 -7.00 -8.37
CA SER A 12 -29.79 -6.96 -9.83
C SER A 12 -28.50 -6.41 -10.44
N ILE A 13 -27.90 -5.34 -9.87
CA ILE A 13 -26.61 -4.79 -10.31
C ILE A 13 -25.48 -5.76 -9.98
N ALA A 14 -25.49 -6.37 -8.80
CA ALA A 14 -24.51 -7.39 -8.43
C ALA A 14 -24.54 -8.58 -9.40
N ALA A 15 -25.73 -9.12 -9.72
CA ALA A 15 -25.89 -10.20 -10.68
C ALA A 15 -25.40 -9.82 -12.09
N ARG A 16 -25.61 -8.57 -12.51
CA ARG A 16 -25.13 -8.07 -13.82
C ARG A 16 -23.61 -7.93 -13.85
N LEU A 17 -22.96 -7.51 -12.75
CA LEU A 17 -21.51 -7.50 -12.65
C LEU A 17 -20.93 -8.94 -12.63
N GLU A 18 -21.56 -9.86 -11.91
CA GLU A 18 -21.10 -11.26 -11.82
C GLU A 18 -21.18 -12.02 -13.16
N ARG A 19 -22.14 -11.70 -14.02
CA ARG A 19 -22.28 -12.33 -15.36
C ARG A 19 -21.21 -11.92 -16.37
N LEU A 20 -20.47 -10.83 -16.12
CA LEU A 20 -19.51 -10.27 -17.09
C LEU A 20 -18.34 -11.25 -17.30
N PRO A 21 -18.07 -11.75 -18.49
CA PRO A 21 -16.89 -12.56 -18.77
C PRO A 21 -15.62 -11.70 -18.61
N HIS A 22 -14.51 -12.34 -18.24
CA HIS A 22 -13.23 -11.64 -18.16
C HIS A 22 -12.83 -11.14 -19.56
N SER A 23 -12.63 -9.84 -19.70
CA SER A 23 -12.42 -9.17 -20.98
C SER A 23 -11.31 -8.13 -20.91
N ARG A 24 -10.97 -7.57 -22.07
CA ARG A 24 -10.02 -6.45 -22.17
C ARG A 24 -10.46 -5.23 -21.34
N TRP A 25 -11.76 -5.05 -21.08
CA TRP A 25 -12.26 -4.02 -20.18
C TRP A 25 -11.72 -4.18 -18.75
N HIS A 26 -11.77 -5.39 -18.19
CA HIS A 26 -11.23 -5.67 -16.86
C HIS A 26 -9.72 -5.44 -16.78
N VAL A 27 -8.99 -5.76 -17.86
CA VAL A 27 -7.55 -5.50 -17.96
C VAL A 27 -7.28 -4.01 -18.02
N LYS A 28 -8.03 -3.26 -18.85
CA LYS A 28 -7.95 -1.80 -18.98
C LYS A 28 -8.18 -1.10 -17.63
N VAL A 29 -9.27 -1.45 -16.95
CA VAL A 29 -9.61 -0.86 -15.64
C VAL A 29 -8.54 -1.19 -14.59
N ARG A 30 -8.13 -2.46 -14.52
CA ARG A 30 -7.04 -2.86 -13.60
C ARG A 30 -5.74 -2.13 -13.91
N PHE A 31 -5.41 -1.91 -15.18
CA PHE A 31 -4.20 -1.17 -15.56
C PHE A 31 -4.30 0.31 -15.18
N LEU A 32 -5.42 0.98 -15.46
CA LEU A 32 -5.61 2.41 -15.14
C LEU A 32 -5.62 2.65 -13.62
N ILE A 33 -6.35 1.83 -12.87
CA ILE A 33 -6.38 1.90 -11.41
C ILE A 33 -5.03 1.42 -10.83
N GLY A 34 -4.42 0.38 -11.43
CA GLY A 34 -3.11 -0.12 -11.04
C GLY A 34 -1.99 0.89 -11.27
N ALA A 35 -2.04 1.69 -12.33
CA ALA A 35 -1.07 2.75 -12.56
C ALA A 35 -1.04 3.76 -11.39
N VAL A 36 -2.18 4.02 -10.77
CA VAL A 36 -2.27 4.88 -9.59
C VAL A 36 -1.50 4.26 -8.42
N THR A 37 -1.72 2.97 -8.14
CA THR A 37 -1.00 2.22 -7.09
C THR A 37 0.49 2.09 -7.39
N PHE A 38 0.85 1.93 -8.67
CA PHE A 38 2.24 1.93 -9.11
C PHE A 38 2.94 3.25 -8.75
N PHE A 39 2.33 4.39 -9.09
CA PHE A 39 2.91 5.69 -8.81
C PHE A 39 2.89 6.06 -7.32
N GLU A 40 1.94 5.55 -6.53
CA GLU A 40 2.02 5.68 -5.07
C GLU A 40 3.26 5.00 -4.51
N ALA A 41 3.48 3.74 -4.89
CA ALA A 41 4.67 2.99 -4.48
C ALA A 41 5.96 3.67 -4.99
N PHE A 42 5.95 4.13 -6.25
CA PHE A 42 7.03 4.88 -6.86
C PHE A 42 7.39 6.10 -6.00
N ASP A 43 6.39 6.89 -5.60
CA ASP A 43 6.58 8.10 -4.80
C ASP A 43 7.20 7.85 -3.42
N GLN A 44 6.90 6.73 -2.79
CA GLN A 44 7.43 6.40 -1.47
C GLN A 44 8.96 6.36 -1.44
N LEU A 45 9.61 5.97 -2.54
CA LEU A 45 11.07 5.89 -2.62
C LEU A 45 11.74 7.13 -3.24
N LEU A 46 10.98 8.07 -3.80
CA LEU A 46 11.55 9.30 -4.38
C LEU A 46 12.36 10.08 -3.34
N ALA A 47 11.77 10.34 -2.18
CA ALA A 47 12.42 11.12 -1.14
C ALA A 47 13.66 10.40 -0.56
N ALA A 48 13.57 9.08 -0.34
CA ALA A 48 14.71 8.30 0.14
C ALA A 48 15.89 8.33 -0.83
N SER A 49 15.62 8.21 -2.13
CA SER A 49 16.64 8.26 -3.19
C SER A 49 17.24 9.67 -3.36
N ALA A 50 16.45 10.72 -3.13
CA ALA A 50 16.90 12.12 -3.20
C ALA A 50 17.65 12.56 -1.94
N LEU A 51 17.40 11.94 -0.78
CA LEU A 51 17.85 12.40 0.52
C LEU A 51 19.36 12.63 0.63
N PRO A 52 20.26 11.76 0.13
CA PRO A 52 21.71 12.00 0.19
C PRO A 52 22.12 13.30 -0.53
N VAL A 53 21.49 13.58 -1.66
CA VAL A 53 21.77 14.79 -2.46
C VAL A 53 21.22 16.02 -1.76
N LEU A 54 19.98 15.96 -1.25
CA LEU A 54 19.36 17.06 -0.51
C LEU A 54 20.15 17.42 0.75
N MET A 55 20.61 16.43 1.51
CA MET A 55 21.42 16.65 2.72
C MET A 55 22.71 17.40 2.40
N LYS A 56 23.34 17.10 1.26
CA LYS A 56 24.56 17.77 0.81
C LYS A 56 24.27 19.15 0.20
N GLU A 57 23.26 19.26 -0.68
CA GLU A 57 22.94 20.50 -1.40
C GLU A 57 22.47 21.61 -0.45
N TRP A 58 21.64 21.27 0.53
CA TRP A 58 21.06 22.22 1.48
C TRP A 58 21.70 22.18 2.88
N ASN A 59 22.78 21.43 3.04
CA ASN A 59 23.50 21.27 4.33
C ASN A 59 22.55 20.93 5.49
N LEU A 60 21.68 19.94 5.28
CA LEU A 60 20.62 19.59 6.23
C LEU A 60 21.15 18.87 7.45
N SER A 61 20.66 19.27 8.63
CA SER A 61 20.78 18.47 9.83
C SER A 61 19.97 17.18 9.71
N THR A 62 20.31 16.16 10.50
CA THR A 62 19.55 14.89 10.52
C THR A 62 18.09 15.12 10.88
N GLY A 63 17.78 16.07 11.78
CA GLY A 63 16.39 16.43 12.14
C GLY A 63 15.60 17.01 10.96
N GLN A 64 16.18 17.92 10.19
CA GLN A 64 15.57 18.49 8.99
C GLN A 64 15.36 17.41 7.91
N ALA A 65 16.35 16.55 7.70
CA ALA A 65 16.27 15.43 6.78
C ALA A 65 15.14 14.46 7.17
N THR A 66 15.05 14.13 8.47
CA THR A 66 13.95 13.28 9.01
C THR A 66 12.59 13.92 8.75
N PHE A 67 12.43 15.22 9.05
CA PHE A 67 11.17 15.92 8.81
C PHE A 67 10.80 15.94 7.31
N ALA A 68 11.76 16.18 6.44
CA ALA A 68 11.55 16.20 5.00
C ALA A 68 11.00 14.89 4.45
N VAL A 69 11.53 13.75 4.90
CA VAL A 69 11.05 12.43 4.42
C VAL A 69 9.75 12.00 5.09
N THR A 70 9.48 12.40 6.33
CA THR A 70 8.29 12.02 7.08
C THR A 70 7.08 12.93 6.83
N SER A 71 7.29 14.15 6.32
CA SER A 71 6.21 15.11 6.02
C SER A 71 5.13 14.50 5.10
N ALA A 72 5.53 13.77 4.05
CA ALA A 72 4.58 13.06 3.18
C ALA A 72 3.80 12.00 3.94
N SER A 73 4.44 11.25 4.83
CA SER A 73 3.77 10.19 5.61
C SER A 73 2.71 10.77 6.58
N ILE A 74 2.98 11.96 7.14
CA ILE A 74 2.00 12.70 7.93
C ILE A 74 0.82 13.11 7.05
N GLY A 75 1.10 13.65 5.86
CA GLY A 75 0.08 13.95 4.85
C GLY A 75 -0.75 12.71 4.47
N MET A 76 -0.11 11.57 4.27
CA MET A 76 -0.78 10.30 3.94
C MET A 76 -1.76 9.85 5.03
N LEU A 77 -1.40 10.01 6.29
CA LEU A 77 -2.29 9.67 7.41
C LEU A 77 -3.57 10.50 7.36
N LEU A 78 -3.45 11.82 7.19
CA LEU A 78 -4.60 12.72 7.09
C LEU A 78 -5.39 12.51 5.80
N GLY A 79 -4.69 12.28 4.69
CA GLY A 79 -5.29 11.98 3.39
C GLY A 79 -6.13 10.71 3.41
N ALA A 80 -5.67 9.66 4.09
CA ALA A 80 -6.40 8.40 4.25
C ALA A 80 -7.75 8.60 4.98
N LEU A 81 -7.76 9.42 6.03
CA LEU A 81 -8.98 9.75 6.75
C LEU A 81 -9.96 10.58 5.90
N ALA A 82 -9.44 11.58 5.17
CA ALA A 82 -10.25 12.44 4.31
C ALA A 82 -10.84 11.68 3.12
N ALA A 83 -10.07 10.78 2.50
CA ALA A 83 -10.47 10.11 1.27
C ALA A 83 -11.57 9.06 1.49
N GLY A 84 -11.62 8.38 2.64
CA GLY A 84 -12.72 7.51 2.98
C GLY A 84 -14.07 8.26 2.97
N TRP A 85 -14.11 9.42 3.62
CA TRP A 85 -15.27 10.29 3.63
C TRP A 85 -15.59 10.87 2.24
N LEU A 86 -14.56 11.29 1.50
CA LEU A 86 -14.71 11.86 0.17
C LEU A 86 -15.19 10.80 -0.84
N GLY A 87 -14.62 9.59 -0.82
CA GLY A 87 -15.02 8.46 -1.66
C GLY A 87 -16.46 8.03 -1.47
N ASP A 88 -16.96 8.19 -0.25
CA ASP A 88 -18.37 7.99 0.00
C ASP A 88 -19.24 9.14 -0.56
N ARG A 89 -18.79 10.38 -0.54
CA ARG A 89 -19.58 11.55 -1.00
C ARG A 89 -19.57 11.73 -2.51
N ILE A 90 -18.41 11.75 -3.14
CA ILE A 90 -18.27 12.12 -4.57
C ILE A 90 -18.06 10.93 -5.50
N GLY A 91 -17.82 9.74 -4.96
CA GLY A 91 -17.60 8.50 -5.71
C GLY A 91 -16.16 8.00 -5.66
N ARG A 92 -15.98 6.74 -6.06
CA ARG A 92 -14.67 6.06 -5.98
C ARG A 92 -13.71 6.63 -7.02
N VAL A 93 -14.14 6.66 -8.29
CA VAL A 93 -13.31 7.10 -9.42
C VAL A 93 -12.92 8.58 -9.29
N ARG A 94 -13.86 9.44 -8.91
CA ARG A 94 -13.60 10.87 -8.74
C ARG A 94 -12.64 11.14 -7.57
N THR A 95 -12.77 10.41 -6.46
CA THR A 95 -11.87 10.55 -5.32
C THR A 95 -10.46 10.12 -5.68
N VAL A 96 -10.30 8.99 -6.36
CA VAL A 96 -9.00 8.52 -6.86
C VAL A 96 -8.40 9.55 -7.82
N ALA A 97 -9.18 10.06 -8.78
CA ALA A 97 -8.71 11.06 -9.74
C ALA A 97 -8.23 12.34 -9.07
N LEU A 98 -8.98 12.85 -8.09
CA LEU A 98 -8.59 14.04 -7.32
C LEU A 98 -7.31 13.81 -6.52
N GLY A 99 -7.22 12.69 -5.80
CA GLY A 99 -6.04 12.35 -5.01
C GLY A 99 -4.78 12.24 -5.87
N VAL A 100 -4.89 11.57 -7.02
CA VAL A 100 -3.80 11.43 -7.99
C VAL A 100 -3.40 12.78 -8.61
N ALA A 101 -4.37 13.65 -8.91
CA ALA A 101 -4.10 14.98 -9.42
C ALA A 101 -3.35 15.84 -8.38
N VAL A 102 -3.79 15.81 -7.11
CA VAL A 102 -3.10 16.50 -6.00
C VAL A 102 -1.67 15.96 -5.84
N THR A 103 -1.50 14.64 -5.86
CA THR A 103 -0.18 13.99 -5.77
C THR A 103 0.76 14.47 -6.87
N GLY A 104 0.32 14.42 -8.10
CA GLY A 104 1.18 14.80 -9.23
C GLY A 104 1.47 16.30 -9.29
N LEU A 105 0.51 17.18 -8.99
CA LEU A 105 0.74 18.62 -8.89
C LEU A 105 1.70 18.97 -7.76
N ALA A 106 1.55 18.31 -6.61
CA ALA A 106 2.46 18.50 -5.49
C ALA A 106 3.86 17.95 -5.81
N SER A 107 3.97 16.80 -6.52
CA SER A 107 5.27 16.29 -7.01
C SER A 107 5.96 17.30 -7.94
N LEU A 108 5.20 17.90 -8.84
CA LEU A 108 5.71 18.97 -9.70
C LEU A 108 6.21 20.15 -8.85
N ALA A 109 5.46 20.59 -7.84
CA ALA A 109 5.87 21.67 -6.94
C ALA A 109 7.12 21.29 -6.13
N VAL A 110 7.27 20.04 -5.68
CA VAL A 110 8.50 19.54 -5.05
C VAL A 110 9.69 19.70 -5.97
N ALA A 111 9.58 19.38 -7.25
CA ALA A 111 10.69 19.52 -8.21
C ALA A 111 11.22 20.97 -8.32
N PHE A 112 10.36 21.95 -8.09
CA PHE A 112 10.71 23.38 -8.11
C PHE A 112 11.00 24.00 -6.73
N SER A 113 11.03 23.18 -5.67
CA SER A 113 11.36 23.69 -4.34
C SER A 113 12.82 24.16 -4.26
N GLY A 114 13.01 25.34 -3.67
CA GLY A 114 14.33 25.93 -3.46
C GLY A 114 14.82 25.84 -2.01
N THR A 115 13.93 25.48 -1.07
CA THR A 115 14.24 25.36 0.36
C THR A 115 13.61 24.09 0.94
N ILE A 116 14.15 23.66 2.10
CA ILE A 116 13.67 22.47 2.79
C ILE A 116 12.21 22.63 3.30
N GLU A 117 11.82 23.84 3.66
CA GLU A 117 10.47 24.16 4.11
C GLU A 117 9.46 23.98 2.96
N MET A 118 9.78 24.54 1.79
CA MET A 118 8.95 24.35 0.57
C MET A 118 8.88 22.88 0.18
N PHE A 119 10.02 22.19 0.18
CA PHE A 119 10.08 20.75 -0.09
C PHE A 119 9.17 19.99 0.86
N SER A 120 9.29 20.19 2.17
CA SER A 120 8.50 19.50 3.20
C SER A 120 7.01 19.81 3.10
N LEU A 121 6.65 21.07 2.81
CA LEU A 121 5.26 21.48 2.62
C LEU A 121 4.64 20.76 1.39
N PHE A 122 5.34 20.78 0.26
CA PHE A 122 4.84 20.12 -0.95
C PHE A 122 4.83 18.60 -0.82
N ARG A 123 5.77 18.00 -0.08
CA ARG A 123 5.74 16.57 0.29
C ARG A 123 4.55 16.25 1.17
N PHE A 124 4.21 17.10 2.12
CA PHE A 124 2.99 16.94 2.93
C PHE A 124 1.72 16.97 2.05
N LEU A 125 1.60 17.95 1.14
CA LEU A 125 0.47 18.02 0.20
C LEU A 125 0.41 16.81 -0.74
N GLN A 126 1.57 16.34 -1.20
CA GLN A 126 1.69 15.13 -2.00
C GLN A 126 1.17 13.91 -1.21
N GLY A 127 1.57 13.79 0.05
CA GLY A 127 1.07 12.77 0.97
C GLY A 127 -0.44 12.81 1.16
N LEU A 128 -1.04 14.00 1.29
CA LEU A 128 -2.50 14.15 1.37
C LEU A 128 -3.21 13.52 0.16
N GLY A 129 -2.66 13.72 -1.03
CA GLY A 129 -3.18 13.12 -2.26
C GLY A 129 -3.07 11.59 -2.24
N ILE A 130 -1.87 11.08 -1.93
CA ILE A 130 -1.54 9.64 -1.94
C ILE A 130 -2.36 8.86 -0.91
N GLY A 131 -2.46 9.38 0.32
CA GLY A 131 -2.92 8.61 1.49
C GLY A 131 -4.29 7.96 1.34
N GLY A 132 -5.15 8.57 0.55
CA GLY A 132 -6.51 8.09 0.36
C GLY A 132 -6.75 7.31 -0.94
N VAL A 133 -5.81 7.35 -1.84
CA VAL A 133 -6.01 6.81 -3.19
C VAL A 133 -6.10 5.28 -3.17
N VAL A 134 -5.15 4.59 -2.54
CA VAL A 134 -5.09 3.12 -2.56
C VAL A 134 -6.28 2.46 -1.88
N PRO A 135 -6.73 2.85 -0.68
CA PRO A 135 -7.91 2.22 -0.08
C PRO A 135 -9.17 2.37 -0.93
N VAL A 136 -9.35 3.55 -1.57
CA VAL A 136 -10.51 3.80 -2.44
C VAL A 136 -10.39 3.02 -3.75
N ALA A 137 -9.19 2.96 -4.34
CA ALA A 137 -8.90 2.17 -5.53
C ALA A 137 -9.11 0.67 -5.29
N ALA A 138 -8.61 0.14 -4.17
CA ALA A 138 -8.84 -1.25 -3.77
C ALA A 138 -10.33 -1.55 -3.56
N THR A 139 -11.08 -0.62 -2.96
CA THR A 139 -12.54 -0.74 -2.82
C THR A 139 -13.20 -0.84 -4.19
N TYR A 140 -12.85 0.05 -5.13
CA TYR A 140 -13.38 0.02 -6.49
C TYR A 140 -13.07 -1.31 -7.20
N ILE A 141 -11.82 -1.77 -7.15
CA ILE A 141 -11.40 -3.06 -7.74
C ILE A 141 -12.21 -4.23 -7.17
N ASN A 142 -12.46 -4.22 -5.87
CA ASN A 142 -13.29 -5.25 -5.22
C ASN A 142 -14.77 -5.17 -5.62
N GLU A 143 -15.30 -3.95 -5.84
CA GLU A 143 -16.68 -3.73 -6.24
C GLU A 143 -16.98 -4.23 -7.66
N ILE A 144 -15.99 -4.24 -8.57
CA ILE A 144 -16.13 -4.72 -9.95
C ILE A 144 -15.64 -6.16 -10.17
N ALA A 145 -14.89 -6.72 -9.23
CA ALA A 145 -14.35 -8.07 -9.35
C ALA A 145 -15.43 -9.13 -9.17
N ARG A 146 -15.44 -10.14 -10.05
CA ARG A 146 -16.30 -11.33 -9.92
C ARG A 146 -15.90 -12.16 -8.69
N SER A 147 -16.87 -12.78 -8.07
CA SER A 147 -16.68 -13.59 -6.86
C SER A 147 -15.80 -14.82 -7.11
N ASP A 148 -15.97 -15.50 -8.25
CA ASP A 148 -15.26 -16.74 -8.59
C ASP A 148 -13.76 -16.56 -8.84
N LYS A 149 -13.31 -15.38 -9.32
CA LYS A 149 -11.91 -15.08 -9.65
C LYS A 149 -11.36 -13.87 -8.90
N ARG A 150 -12.08 -13.37 -7.89
CA ARG A 150 -11.72 -12.18 -7.13
C ARG A 150 -10.31 -12.26 -6.54
N GLY A 151 -9.96 -13.38 -5.92
CA GLY A 151 -8.65 -13.56 -5.30
C GLY A 151 -7.50 -13.34 -6.29
N ARG A 152 -7.53 -14.02 -7.45
CA ARG A 152 -6.51 -13.85 -8.49
C ARG A 152 -6.48 -12.45 -9.07
N PHE A 153 -7.65 -11.83 -9.25
CA PHE A 153 -7.76 -10.47 -9.81
C PHE A 153 -7.14 -9.44 -8.87
N VAL A 154 -7.41 -9.54 -7.57
CA VAL A 154 -6.86 -8.66 -6.52
C VAL A 154 -5.37 -8.92 -6.32
N LEU A 155 -4.91 -10.18 -6.28
CA LEU A 155 -3.48 -10.48 -6.16
C LEU A 155 -2.64 -9.90 -7.29
N LEU A 156 -3.13 -9.98 -8.53
CA LEU A 156 -2.44 -9.37 -9.69
C LEU A 156 -2.42 -7.84 -9.60
N TYR A 157 -3.41 -7.24 -8.96
CA TYR A 157 -3.42 -5.81 -8.67
C TYR A 157 -2.42 -5.45 -7.57
N GLU A 158 -2.36 -6.21 -6.48
CA GLU A 158 -1.42 -5.98 -5.37
C GLU A 158 0.06 -6.11 -5.78
N MET A 159 0.39 -6.93 -6.77
CA MET A 159 1.77 -7.03 -7.30
C MET A 159 2.25 -5.74 -7.99
N ILE A 160 1.35 -4.84 -8.34
CA ILE A 160 1.71 -3.56 -8.97
C ILE A 160 2.48 -2.66 -7.98
N PHE A 161 2.15 -2.72 -6.70
CA PHE A 161 2.82 -1.92 -5.68
C PHE A 161 4.32 -2.24 -5.53
N PRO A 162 4.75 -3.50 -5.30
CA PRO A 162 6.18 -3.84 -5.29
C PRO A 162 6.90 -3.53 -6.60
N ALA A 163 6.21 -3.66 -7.75
CA ALA A 163 6.77 -3.28 -9.04
C ALA A 163 7.05 -1.78 -9.12
N GLY A 164 6.17 -0.94 -8.55
CA GLY A 164 6.38 0.51 -8.45
C GLY A 164 7.61 0.88 -7.60
N LEU A 165 7.81 0.20 -6.46
CA LEU A 165 8.99 0.39 -5.61
C LEU A 165 10.30 0.04 -6.35
N ALA A 166 10.32 -1.11 -7.03
CA ALA A 166 11.49 -1.55 -7.80
C ALA A 166 11.77 -0.58 -8.97
N ALA A 167 10.73 -0.15 -9.69
CA ALA A 167 10.86 0.80 -10.80
C ALA A 167 11.38 2.17 -10.35
N ALA A 168 10.90 2.68 -9.20
CA ALA A 168 11.40 3.93 -8.62
C ALA A 168 12.90 3.87 -8.34
N THR A 169 13.35 2.78 -7.71
CA THR A 169 14.76 2.62 -7.36
C THR A 169 15.62 2.39 -8.61
N LEU A 170 15.13 1.58 -9.55
CA LEU A 170 15.82 1.36 -10.83
C LEU A 170 15.99 2.68 -11.60
N LEU A 171 14.93 3.49 -11.68
CA LEU A 171 14.99 4.78 -12.35
C LEU A 171 15.92 5.75 -11.61
N ALA A 172 15.90 5.75 -10.26
CA ALA A 172 16.74 6.61 -9.45
C ALA A 172 18.23 6.36 -9.69
N VAL A 173 18.67 5.12 -9.91
CA VAL A 173 20.07 4.77 -10.23
C VAL A 173 20.60 5.56 -11.43
N TRP A 174 19.76 5.83 -12.42
CA TRP A 174 20.13 6.52 -13.65
C TRP A 174 19.82 8.01 -13.58
N VAL A 175 18.64 8.36 -13.13
CA VAL A 175 18.11 9.73 -13.22
C VAL A 175 18.76 10.64 -12.19
N VAL A 176 18.93 10.18 -10.94
CA VAL A 176 19.44 11.06 -9.89
C VAL A 176 20.90 11.49 -10.13
N PRO A 177 21.82 10.58 -10.50
CA PRO A 177 23.20 10.99 -10.82
C PRO A 177 23.32 11.84 -12.08
N ALA A 178 22.49 11.60 -13.11
CA ALA A 178 22.59 12.27 -14.41
C ALA A 178 21.86 13.62 -14.46
N PHE A 179 20.66 13.72 -13.85
CA PHE A 179 19.75 14.86 -13.98
C PHE A 179 19.37 15.49 -12.64
N GLY A 180 19.91 14.96 -11.54
CA GLY A 180 19.61 15.41 -10.19
C GLY A 180 18.27 14.89 -9.65
N TRP A 181 18.05 15.10 -8.34
CA TRP A 181 16.86 14.63 -7.64
C TRP A 181 15.55 15.25 -8.14
N ARG A 182 15.61 16.50 -8.66
CA ARG A 182 14.44 17.21 -9.20
C ARG A 182 13.78 16.44 -10.34
N ALA A 183 14.57 15.83 -11.21
CA ALA A 183 14.06 15.05 -12.34
C ALA A 183 13.22 13.86 -11.91
N MET A 184 13.53 13.22 -10.77
CA MET A 184 12.71 12.14 -10.21
C MET A 184 11.31 12.63 -9.83
N PHE A 185 11.18 13.82 -9.26
CA PHE A 185 9.88 14.39 -8.91
C PHE A 185 9.10 14.88 -10.14
N LEU A 186 9.79 15.28 -11.23
CA LEU A 186 9.13 15.52 -12.52
C LEU A 186 8.51 14.22 -13.08
N VAL A 187 9.20 13.09 -12.99
CA VAL A 187 8.62 11.78 -13.33
C VAL A 187 7.46 11.44 -12.38
N GLY A 188 7.62 11.71 -11.08
CA GLY A 188 6.56 11.58 -10.07
C GLY A 188 5.34 12.47 -10.30
N ALA A 189 5.40 13.45 -11.20
CA ALA A 189 4.28 14.29 -11.59
C ALA A 189 3.38 13.66 -12.68
N LEU A 190 3.84 12.62 -13.39
CA LEU A 190 3.06 11.94 -14.44
C LEU A 190 1.64 11.51 -14.02
N PRO A 191 1.39 11.13 -12.76
CA PRO A 191 0.05 10.83 -12.28
C PRO A 191 -1.00 11.92 -12.54
N VAL A 192 -0.63 13.19 -12.67
CA VAL A 192 -1.58 14.25 -13.05
C VAL A 192 -2.34 13.89 -14.33
N VAL A 193 -1.65 13.36 -15.32
CA VAL A 193 -2.26 12.94 -16.60
C VAL A 193 -3.24 11.79 -16.36
N ILE A 194 -2.84 10.81 -15.54
CA ILE A 194 -3.72 9.68 -15.18
C ILE A 194 -4.96 10.19 -14.45
N GLY A 195 -4.80 11.09 -13.49
CA GLY A 195 -5.91 11.70 -12.75
C GLY A 195 -6.92 12.40 -13.68
N ALA A 196 -6.42 13.13 -14.68
CA ALA A 196 -7.27 13.79 -15.68
C ALA A 196 -7.98 12.81 -16.62
N MET A 197 -7.35 11.68 -16.94
CA MET A 197 -7.89 10.65 -17.81
C MET A 197 -8.88 9.72 -17.11
N LEU A 198 -8.68 9.44 -15.83
CA LEU A 198 -9.40 8.39 -15.10
C LEU A 198 -10.93 8.55 -15.19
N PRO A 199 -11.55 9.74 -14.91
CA PRO A 199 -13.01 9.90 -14.99
C PRO A 199 -13.59 9.79 -16.40
N ARG A 200 -12.75 9.86 -17.44
CA ARG A 200 -13.16 9.71 -18.85
C ARG A 200 -13.12 8.27 -19.33
N HIS A 201 -12.31 7.42 -18.70
CA HIS A 201 -12.04 6.06 -19.19
C HIS A 201 -12.50 4.96 -18.23
N VAL A 202 -12.84 5.32 -17.00
CA VAL A 202 -13.31 4.41 -15.97
C VAL A 202 -14.68 4.88 -15.47
N GLU A 203 -15.67 4.01 -15.60
CA GLU A 203 -17.01 4.28 -15.10
C GLU A 203 -17.03 4.29 -13.56
N GLU A 204 -17.87 5.15 -12.98
CA GLU A 204 -18.07 5.14 -11.53
C GLU A 204 -18.72 3.84 -11.08
N SER A 205 -18.44 3.41 -9.85
CA SER A 205 -18.96 2.15 -9.32
C SER A 205 -20.49 2.11 -9.34
N PRO A 206 -21.11 1.18 -10.12
CA PRO A 206 -22.56 1.02 -10.11
C PRO A 206 -23.12 0.68 -8.72
N ARG A 207 -22.36 -0.07 -7.92
CA ARG A 207 -22.75 -0.43 -6.54
C ARG A 207 -22.78 0.82 -5.64
N TRP A 208 -21.80 1.71 -5.79
CA TRP A 208 -21.78 2.97 -5.06
C TRP A 208 -22.91 3.91 -5.49
N LEU A 209 -23.13 4.08 -6.78
CA LEU A 209 -24.23 4.91 -7.31
C LEU A 209 -25.58 4.46 -6.76
N LEU A 210 -25.83 3.16 -6.76
CA LEU A 210 -27.04 2.58 -6.21
C LEU A 210 -27.17 2.83 -4.69
N SER A 211 -26.07 2.67 -3.93
CA SER A 211 -26.07 2.91 -2.49
C SER A 211 -26.40 4.37 -2.11
N ARG A 212 -26.22 5.30 -3.07
CA ARG A 212 -26.56 6.72 -2.95
C ARG A 212 -27.96 7.08 -3.50
N GLY A 213 -28.73 6.09 -3.90
CA GLY A 213 -30.05 6.31 -4.51
C GLY A 213 -30.01 6.86 -5.94
N ARG A 214 -28.82 6.92 -6.57
CA ARG A 214 -28.62 7.39 -7.95
C ARG A 214 -28.88 6.26 -8.94
N THR A 215 -30.09 5.71 -8.90
CA THR A 215 -30.47 4.48 -9.60
C THR A 215 -30.32 4.59 -11.11
N ALA A 216 -30.78 5.70 -11.72
CA ALA A 216 -30.68 5.90 -13.17
C ALA A 216 -29.21 5.94 -13.64
N GLU A 217 -28.33 6.54 -12.87
CA GLU A 217 -26.90 6.60 -13.19
C GLU A 217 -26.22 5.24 -12.97
N ALA A 218 -26.64 4.48 -11.96
CA ALA A 218 -26.15 3.13 -11.73
C ALA A 218 -26.51 2.20 -12.90
N GLU A 219 -27.74 2.28 -13.39
CA GLU A 219 -28.22 1.54 -14.56
C GLU A 219 -27.46 1.95 -15.83
N ALA A 220 -27.25 3.24 -16.03
CA ALA A 220 -26.48 3.73 -17.16
C ALA A 220 -25.02 3.28 -17.11
N ALA A 221 -24.39 3.30 -15.93
CA ALA A 221 -23.02 2.87 -15.75
C ALA A 221 -22.86 1.38 -16.03
N ILE A 222 -23.71 0.51 -15.44
CA ILE A 222 -23.63 -0.92 -15.70
C ILE A 222 -23.93 -1.25 -17.17
N ALA A 223 -24.87 -0.56 -17.82
CA ALA A 223 -25.17 -0.78 -19.22
C ALA A 223 -23.96 -0.43 -20.13
N ARG A 224 -23.22 0.66 -19.81
CA ARG A 224 -21.99 1.01 -20.55
C ARG A 224 -20.90 -0.04 -20.35
N ILE A 225 -20.73 -0.55 -19.11
CA ILE A 225 -19.78 -1.63 -18.82
C ILE A 225 -20.13 -2.89 -19.60
N GLU A 226 -21.39 -3.31 -19.59
CA GLU A 226 -21.88 -4.46 -20.33
C GLU A 226 -21.65 -4.32 -21.84
N ALA A 227 -21.94 -3.14 -22.40
CA ALA A 227 -21.71 -2.87 -23.81
C ALA A 227 -20.23 -2.89 -24.19
N GLU A 228 -19.32 -2.41 -23.31
CA GLU A 228 -17.87 -2.47 -23.53
C GLU A 228 -17.35 -3.91 -23.42
N VAL A 229 -17.85 -4.69 -22.46
CA VAL A 229 -17.48 -6.10 -22.30
C VAL A 229 -17.98 -6.93 -23.47
N ALA A 230 -19.25 -6.79 -23.88
CA ALA A 230 -19.81 -7.50 -25.02
C ALA A 230 -19.05 -7.22 -26.33
N ARG A 231 -18.68 -5.96 -26.56
CA ARG A 231 -17.83 -5.57 -27.71
C ARG A 231 -16.42 -6.21 -27.62
N ALA A 232 -15.87 -6.32 -26.40
CA ALA A 232 -14.51 -6.85 -26.21
C ALA A 232 -14.45 -8.37 -26.32
N THR A 233 -15.53 -9.10 -26.05
CA THR A 233 -15.63 -10.57 -26.12
C THR A 233 -16.22 -11.07 -27.45
N ALA A 234 -16.94 -10.20 -28.17
CA ALA A 234 -17.73 -10.56 -29.35
C ALA A 234 -18.78 -11.67 -29.06
N GLU A 235 -19.22 -11.80 -27.81
CA GLU A 235 -20.18 -12.80 -27.36
C GLU A 235 -21.40 -12.11 -26.70
N GLU A 236 -22.56 -12.74 -26.80
CA GLU A 236 -23.71 -12.34 -26.01
C GLU A 236 -23.46 -12.60 -24.52
N LEU A 237 -23.79 -11.61 -23.70
CA LEU A 237 -23.62 -11.75 -22.25
C LEU A 237 -24.61 -12.79 -21.70
N PRO A 238 -24.19 -13.73 -20.82
CA PRO A 238 -25.09 -14.67 -20.16
C PRO A 238 -26.24 -13.94 -19.45
N ALA A 239 -27.39 -14.56 -19.32
CA ALA A 239 -28.49 -14.01 -18.52
C ALA A 239 -28.02 -13.75 -17.08
N PRO A 240 -28.40 -12.62 -16.45
CA PRO A 240 -28.04 -12.41 -15.05
C PRO A 240 -28.74 -13.45 -14.17
N VAL A 241 -27.93 -14.22 -13.42
CA VAL A 241 -28.46 -15.14 -12.43
C VAL A 241 -28.82 -14.32 -11.20
N PRO A 242 -30.08 -14.32 -10.74
CA PRO A 242 -30.45 -13.62 -9.52
C PRO A 242 -29.53 -14.14 -8.38
N SER A 243 -28.63 -13.31 -7.92
CA SER A 243 -27.93 -13.60 -6.68
C SER A 243 -28.93 -13.40 -5.56
N ALA A 244 -29.10 -14.42 -4.72
CA ALA A 244 -29.81 -14.20 -3.47
C ALA A 244 -29.18 -12.97 -2.80
N ASP A 245 -30.00 -12.00 -2.44
CA ASP A 245 -29.51 -10.87 -1.66
C ASP A 245 -28.68 -11.45 -0.50
N PRO A 246 -27.45 -10.98 -0.28
CA PRO A 246 -26.71 -11.44 0.88
C PRO A 246 -27.62 -11.24 2.09
N PRO A 247 -27.74 -12.25 2.96
CA PRO A 247 -28.62 -12.15 4.12
C PRO A 247 -28.39 -10.78 4.75
N ASN A 248 -29.47 -10.14 5.18
CA ASN A 248 -29.49 -8.82 5.75
C ASN A 248 -28.74 -8.84 7.10
N GLU A 249 -27.45 -9.24 7.07
CA GLU A 249 -26.61 -9.25 8.24
C GLU A 249 -26.48 -7.82 8.73
N PRO A 250 -26.73 -7.58 10.02
CA PRO A 250 -26.53 -6.25 10.59
C PRO A 250 -25.12 -5.76 10.26
N LYS A 251 -25.02 -4.57 9.67
CA LYS A 251 -23.71 -3.98 9.41
C LYS A 251 -22.98 -3.88 10.73
N GLY A 252 -21.90 -4.63 10.91
CA GLY A 252 -21.08 -4.57 12.09
C GLY A 252 -20.61 -3.14 12.38
N THR A 253 -20.32 -2.82 13.61
CA THR A 253 -19.83 -1.50 14.05
C THR A 253 -18.33 -1.52 14.31
N LEU A 254 -17.67 -0.37 14.32
CA LEU A 254 -16.26 -0.29 14.73
C LEU A 254 -16.05 -0.77 16.15
N THR A 255 -17.04 -0.55 17.03
CA THR A 255 -16.99 -0.98 18.43
C THR A 255 -16.94 -2.51 18.59
N ASP A 256 -17.43 -3.26 17.62
CA ASP A 256 -17.38 -4.72 17.65
C ASP A 256 -15.94 -5.26 17.55
N LEU A 257 -15.03 -4.50 16.92
CA LEU A 257 -13.61 -4.85 16.83
C LEU A 257 -12.92 -4.85 18.20
N PHE A 258 -13.50 -4.17 19.18
CA PHE A 258 -12.96 -4.01 20.53
C PHE A 258 -13.71 -4.85 21.59
N ARG A 259 -14.54 -5.82 21.15
CA ARG A 259 -15.34 -6.67 22.05
C ARG A 259 -14.89 -8.14 21.96
N GLY A 260 -14.91 -8.81 23.10
CA GLY A 260 -14.65 -10.26 23.20
C GLY A 260 -13.33 -10.68 22.50
N ARG A 261 -13.40 -11.74 21.70
CA ARG A 261 -12.24 -12.28 20.97
C ARG A 261 -11.64 -11.33 19.94
N TYR A 262 -12.45 -10.40 19.38
CA TYR A 262 -11.98 -9.46 18.37
C TYR A 262 -11.03 -8.41 18.94
N LEU A 263 -11.15 -8.05 20.21
CA LEU A 263 -10.19 -7.15 20.88
C LEU A 263 -8.75 -7.68 20.75
N ARG A 264 -8.54 -8.96 21.10
CA ARG A 264 -7.22 -9.58 21.01
C ARG A 264 -6.73 -9.65 19.55
N ARG A 265 -7.61 -10.05 18.61
CA ARG A 265 -7.27 -10.13 17.19
C ARG A 265 -6.89 -8.76 16.63
N THR A 266 -7.66 -7.74 16.96
CA THR A 266 -7.42 -6.35 16.54
C THR A 266 -6.13 -5.82 17.13
N ALA A 267 -5.85 -6.05 18.41
CA ALA A 267 -4.60 -5.62 19.04
C ALA A 267 -3.37 -6.30 18.42
N VAL A 268 -3.43 -7.62 18.23
CA VAL A 268 -2.35 -8.38 17.57
C VAL A 268 -2.12 -7.88 16.14
N LEU A 269 -3.19 -7.75 15.35
CA LEU A 269 -3.11 -7.27 13.97
C LEU A 269 -2.52 -5.86 13.89
N SER A 270 -2.97 -4.94 14.75
CA SER A 270 -2.47 -3.56 14.84
C SER A 270 -0.98 -3.52 15.18
N GLY A 271 -0.56 -4.32 16.15
CA GLY A 271 0.86 -4.43 16.52
C GLY A 271 1.72 -4.99 15.39
N LEU A 272 1.27 -6.01 14.68
CA LEU A 272 1.98 -6.58 13.53
C LEU A 272 2.15 -5.56 12.39
N TRP A 273 1.08 -4.83 12.04
CA TRP A 273 1.15 -3.78 11.03
C TRP A 273 2.10 -2.65 11.42
N PHE A 274 2.01 -2.19 12.68
CA PHE A 274 2.88 -1.15 13.20
C PHE A 274 4.35 -1.56 13.12
N VAL A 275 4.71 -2.72 13.70
CA VAL A 275 6.10 -3.19 13.76
C VAL A 275 6.68 -3.45 12.37
N ALA A 276 5.93 -4.11 11.49
CA ALA A 276 6.37 -4.41 10.14
C ALA A 276 6.75 -3.13 9.38
N TYR A 277 5.90 -2.11 9.43
CA TYR A 277 6.15 -0.86 8.72
C TYR A 277 7.15 0.05 9.42
N TYR A 278 7.23 0.01 10.75
CA TYR A 278 8.27 0.70 11.50
C TYR A 278 9.67 0.23 11.07
N VAL A 279 9.90 -1.09 11.07
CA VAL A 279 11.21 -1.65 10.69
C VAL A 279 11.48 -1.42 9.21
N ASN A 280 10.48 -1.65 8.34
CA ASN A 280 10.64 -1.50 6.90
C ASN A 280 11.02 -0.06 6.52
N HIS A 281 10.23 0.93 6.95
CA HIS A 281 10.49 2.33 6.61
C HIS A 281 11.66 2.92 7.41
N GLY A 282 11.90 2.43 8.63
CA GLY A 282 13.08 2.79 9.40
C GLY A 282 14.38 2.51 8.65
N ILE A 283 14.49 1.32 8.04
CA ILE A 283 15.69 0.98 7.27
C ILE A 283 15.67 1.60 5.86
N SER A 284 14.61 1.41 5.09
CA SER A 284 14.57 1.75 3.66
C SER A 284 14.74 3.25 3.39
N THR A 285 14.24 4.10 4.28
CA THR A 285 14.33 5.56 4.14
C THR A 285 15.76 6.07 4.25
N TRP A 286 16.53 5.49 5.17
CA TRP A 286 17.89 5.95 5.46
C TRP A 286 18.98 5.24 4.68
N LEU A 287 18.67 4.08 4.08
CA LEU A 287 19.66 3.20 3.48
C LEU A 287 20.57 3.90 2.44
N PRO A 288 20.04 4.68 1.46
CA PRO A 288 20.92 5.40 0.52
C PRO A 288 21.82 6.41 1.20
N SER A 289 21.30 7.12 2.21
CA SER A 289 22.07 8.11 2.96
C SER A 289 23.15 7.49 3.85
N LEU A 290 22.86 6.30 4.41
CA LEU A 290 23.85 5.56 5.20
C LEU A 290 25.01 5.08 4.32
N TYR A 291 24.72 4.56 3.13
CA TYR A 291 25.76 4.15 2.18
C TYR A 291 26.70 5.28 1.78
N THR A 292 26.15 6.46 1.50
CA THR A 292 26.96 7.61 1.08
C THR A 292 27.70 8.26 2.25
N LYS A 293 27.07 8.43 3.41
CA LYS A 293 27.63 9.13 4.57
C LYS A 293 28.63 8.29 5.36
N GLU A 294 28.26 7.05 5.70
CA GLU A 294 29.03 6.21 6.61
C GLU A 294 30.14 5.43 5.89
N PHE A 295 29.87 5.03 4.63
CA PHE A 295 30.81 4.22 3.85
C PHE A 295 31.48 4.98 2.72
N GLY A 296 31.14 6.27 2.50
CA GLY A 296 31.72 7.09 1.44
C GLY A 296 31.46 6.55 0.04
N LEU A 297 30.44 5.72 -0.14
CA LEU A 297 30.08 5.19 -1.45
C LEU A 297 29.55 6.29 -2.35
N ASP A 298 29.87 6.20 -3.63
CA ASP A 298 29.22 7.06 -4.62
C ASP A 298 27.71 6.82 -4.67
N LEU A 299 26.98 7.85 -5.13
CA LEU A 299 25.52 7.82 -5.13
C LEU A 299 24.94 6.66 -5.96
N THR A 300 25.57 6.36 -7.11
CA THR A 300 25.12 5.28 -8.00
C THR A 300 25.22 3.93 -7.30
N THR A 301 26.36 3.63 -6.68
CA THR A 301 26.57 2.40 -5.91
C THR A 301 25.57 2.29 -4.74
N ALA A 302 25.34 3.39 -4.00
CA ALA A 302 24.37 3.43 -2.92
C ALA A 302 22.93 3.10 -3.39
N LEU A 303 22.54 3.65 -4.55
CA LEU A 303 21.22 3.39 -5.14
C LEU A 303 21.13 1.97 -5.72
N VAL A 304 22.20 1.42 -6.30
CA VAL A 304 22.25 0.02 -6.76
C VAL A 304 22.09 -0.94 -5.60
N TYR A 305 22.76 -0.72 -4.47
CA TYR A 305 22.59 -1.54 -3.27
C TYR A 305 21.14 -1.48 -2.72
N THR A 306 20.54 -0.31 -2.77
CA THR A 306 19.12 -0.13 -2.40
C THR A 306 18.19 -0.86 -3.39
N LEU A 307 18.49 -0.83 -4.70
CA LEU A 307 17.75 -1.58 -5.71
C LEU A 307 17.82 -3.08 -5.46
N VAL A 308 19.01 -3.62 -5.17
CA VAL A 308 19.19 -5.05 -4.84
C VAL A 308 18.32 -5.43 -3.65
N SER A 309 18.28 -4.59 -2.61
CA SER A 309 17.42 -4.83 -1.43
C SER A 309 15.93 -4.85 -1.80
N ASN A 310 15.45 -3.92 -2.63
CA ASN A 310 14.04 -3.88 -3.06
C ASN A 310 13.66 -5.05 -3.97
N VAL A 311 14.55 -5.46 -4.89
CA VAL A 311 14.34 -6.65 -5.74
C VAL A 311 14.29 -7.91 -4.89
N THR A 312 15.18 -8.03 -3.89
CA THR A 312 15.17 -9.14 -2.95
C THR A 312 13.88 -9.17 -2.12
N GLY A 313 13.36 -8.00 -1.74
CA GLY A 313 12.04 -7.88 -1.10
C GLY A 313 10.90 -8.38 -1.98
N LEU A 314 10.91 -8.04 -3.28
CA LEU A 314 9.95 -8.56 -4.23
C LEU A 314 9.98 -10.09 -4.32
N LEU A 315 11.17 -10.69 -4.30
CA LEU A 315 11.32 -12.16 -4.19
C LEU A 315 10.72 -12.71 -2.90
N GLY A 316 10.88 -12.00 -1.77
CA GLY A 316 10.26 -12.36 -0.48
C GLY A 316 8.74 -12.40 -0.56
N THR A 317 8.13 -11.39 -1.20
CA THR A 317 6.69 -11.35 -1.49
C THR A 317 6.25 -12.56 -2.31
N PHE A 318 6.98 -12.89 -3.37
CA PHE A 318 6.68 -14.03 -4.23
C PHE A 318 6.79 -15.35 -3.48
N VAL A 319 7.85 -15.55 -2.70
CA VAL A 319 8.08 -16.78 -1.93
C VAL A 319 6.97 -16.98 -0.90
N VAL A 320 6.59 -15.95 -0.15
CA VAL A 320 5.51 -16.10 0.83
C VAL A 320 4.17 -16.38 0.14
N ALA A 321 3.89 -15.75 -0.99
CA ALA A 321 2.67 -16.03 -1.74
C ALA A 321 2.54 -17.51 -2.18
N MET A 322 3.67 -18.17 -2.48
CA MET A 322 3.70 -19.60 -2.81
C MET A 322 3.60 -20.53 -1.58
N LEU A 323 4.12 -20.09 -0.46
CA LEU A 323 4.28 -20.95 0.71
C LEU A 323 3.18 -20.78 1.75
N ILE A 324 2.54 -19.61 1.84
CA ILE A 324 1.64 -19.26 2.95
C ILE A 324 0.44 -20.20 3.11
N ASP A 325 -0.07 -20.75 2.00
CA ASP A 325 -1.16 -21.73 2.02
C ASP A 325 -0.68 -23.12 2.46
N ARG A 326 0.62 -23.42 2.29
CA ARG A 326 1.20 -24.70 2.70
C ARG A 326 1.64 -24.72 4.16
N ILE A 327 2.25 -23.64 4.64
CA ILE A 327 2.81 -23.56 6.00
C ILE A 327 1.85 -22.93 7.02
N GLY A 328 0.89 -22.13 6.58
CA GLY A 328 -0.04 -21.39 7.43
C GLY A 328 0.39 -19.93 7.65
N ARG A 329 -0.58 -19.10 8.07
CA ARG A 329 -0.35 -17.64 8.22
C ARG A 329 0.52 -17.33 9.42
N ARG A 330 0.22 -17.93 10.57
CA ARG A 330 0.95 -17.72 11.82
C ARG A 330 2.42 -18.17 11.72
N PRO A 331 2.76 -19.39 11.28
CA PRO A 331 4.15 -19.80 11.11
C PRO A 331 4.90 -18.96 10.10
N ALA A 332 4.25 -18.54 9.00
CA ALA A 332 4.85 -17.67 7.99
C ALA A 332 5.24 -16.32 8.58
N LEU A 333 4.35 -15.68 9.35
CA LEU A 333 4.63 -14.41 10.01
C LEU A 333 5.73 -14.54 11.05
N ILE A 334 5.68 -15.56 11.92
CA ILE A 334 6.72 -15.81 12.93
C ILE A 334 8.08 -16.01 12.25
N GLY A 335 8.15 -16.90 11.25
CA GLY A 335 9.39 -17.19 10.54
C GLY A 335 9.98 -15.96 9.85
N ALA A 336 9.13 -15.13 9.25
CA ALA A 336 9.58 -13.91 8.58
C ALA A 336 10.05 -12.84 9.60
N PHE A 337 9.36 -12.65 10.74
CA PHE A 337 9.86 -11.77 11.80
C PHE A 337 11.17 -12.27 12.41
N VAL A 338 11.31 -13.58 12.66
CA VAL A 338 12.55 -14.17 13.16
C VAL A 338 13.69 -13.96 12.15
N GLY A 339 13.45 -14.18 10.86
CA GLY A 339 14.43 -13.91 9.80
C GLY A 339 14.85 -12.42 9.76
N THR A 340 13.89 -11.50 9.90
CA THR A 340 14.17 -10.05 10.03
C THR A 340 15.08 -9.77 11.23
N VAL A 341 14.73 -10.29 12.40
CA VAL A 341 15.49 -10.10 13.65
C VAL A 341 16.91 -10.66 13.52
N LEU A 342 17.06 -11.88 13.01
CA LEU A 342 18.37 -12.50 12.82
C LEU A 342 19.25 -11.67 11.89
N SER A 343 18.73 -11.23 10.74
CA SER A 343 19.47 -10.41 9.78
C SER A 343 19.95 -9.09 10.40
N LEU A 344 19.08 -8.39 11.13
CA LEU A 344 19.40 -7.12 11.79
C LEU A 344 20.35 -7.31 12.99
N THR A 345 20.18 -8.38 13.76
CA THR A 345 21.04 -8.67 14.91
C THR A 345 22.46 -9.01 14.46
N VAL A 346 22.60 -9.85 13.42
CA VAL A 346 23.92 -10.16 12.86
C VAL A 346 24.59 -8.88 12.36
N LEU A 347 23.85 -8.00 11.67
CA LEU A 347 24.40 -6.73 11.18
C LEU A 347 24.81 -5.79 12.33
N ALA A 348 24.02 -5.72 13.40
CA ALA A 348 24.33 -4.93 14.59
C ALA A 348 25.58 -5.45 15.31
N LEU A 349 25.72 -6.77 15.50
CA LEU A 349 26.84 -7.39 16.18
C LEU A 349 28.11 -7.39 15.34
N ALA A 350 28.01 -7.54 14.02
CA ALA A 350 29.13 -7.48 13.10
C ALA A 350 29.68 -6.04 12.92
N GLY A 351 29.01 -5.03 13.46
CA GLY A 351 29.45 -3.64 13.47
C GLY A 351 29.29 -2.91 12.15
N ALA A 352 28.61 -3.47 11.15
CA ALA A 352 28.37 -2.86 9.84
C ALA A 352 29.66 -2.28 9.21
N THR A 353 30.68 -3.12 9.05
CA THR A 353 32.05 -2.69 8.70
C THR A 353 32.23 -2.30 7.23
N SER A 354 31.33 -2.68 6.35
CA SER A 354 31.39 -2.33 4.92
C SER A 354 29.98 -2.13 4.33
N GLY A 355 29.89 -1.29 3.27
CA GLY A 355 28.65 -1.08 2.53
C GLY A 355 28.09 -2.36 1.91
N GLY A 356 28.96 -3.26 1.43
CA GLY A 356 28.56 -4.57 0.89
C GLY A 356 27.94 -5.49 1.93
N GLN A 357 28.48 -5.50 3.16
CA GLN A 357 27.90 -6.24 4.28
C GLN A 357 26.50 -5.69 4.63
N VAL A 358 26.37 -4.37 4.73
CA VAL A 358 25.06 -3.74 4.98
C VAL A 358 24.09 -4.06 3.85
N ALA A 359 24.51 -4.03 2.60
CA ALA A 359 23.67 -4.37 1.45
C ALA A 359 23.16 -5.81 1.51
N LEU A 360 24.01 -6.76 1.87
CA LEU A 360 23.63 -8.17 2.03
C LEU A 360 22.56 -8.36 3.11
N PHE A 361 22.81 -7.87 4.30
CA PHE A 361 21.88 -8.08 5.43
C PHE A 361 20.62 -7.20 5.33
N ALA A 362 20.73 -5.99 4.74
CA ALA A 362 19.56 -5.19 4.41
C ALA A 362 18.68 -5.90 3.36
N SER A 363 19.28 -6.56 2.38
CA SER A 363 18.54 -7.35 1.39
C SER A 363 17.84 -8.56 2.04
N CYS A 364 18.52 -9.28 2.94
CA CYS A 364 17.89 -10.36 3.71
C CYS A 364 16.74 -9.81 4.57
N THR A 365 16.94 -8.68 5.24
CA THR A 365 15.91 -8.03 6.07
C THR A 365 14.70 -7.64 5.21
N THR A 366 14.93 -7.02 4.06
CA THR A 366 13.87 -6.57 3.15
C THR A 366 13.09 -7.75 2.56
N PHE A 367 13.77 -8.88 2.27
CA PHE A 367 13.13 -10.13 1.87
C PHE A 367 12.05 -10.55 2.86
N PHE A 368 12.42 -10.64 4.14
CA PHE A 368 11.48 -11.04 5.18
C PHE A 368 10.41 -9.99 5.46
N LEU A 369 10.75 -8.70 5.45
CA LEU A 369 9.79 -7.61 5.69
C LEU A 369 8.71 -7.55 4.61
N TYR A 370 9.07 -7.74 3.34
CA TYR A 370 8.07 -7.74 2.26
C TYR A 370 7.22 -9.01 2.30
N ALA A 371 7.79 -10.14 2.75
CA ALA A 371 7.03 -11.35 3.04
C ALA A 371 6.00 -11.12 4.17
N ILE A 372 6.38 -10.41 5.26
CA ILE A 372 5.45 -10.02 6.33
C ILE A 372 4.34 -9.14 5.78
N ASN A 373 4.70 -8.09 5.03
CA ASN A 373 3.72 -7.13 4.49
C ASN A 373 2.67 -7.83 3.61
N ALA A 374 3.11 -8.67 2.66
CA ALA A 374 2.21 -9.45 1.81
C ALA A 374 1.32 -10.40 2.63
N GLY A 375 1.91 -11.08 3.62
CA GLY A 375 1.18 -11.95 4.55
C GLY A 375 0.10 -11.20 5.33
N LEU A 376 0.38 -10.00 5.80
CA LEU A 376 -0.58 -9.18 6.55
C LEU A 376 -1.77 -8.72 5.70
N TYR A 377 -1.55 -8.37 4.42
CA TYR A 377 -2.66 -8.04 3.51
C TYR A 377 -3.62 -9.22 3.32
N LEU A 378 -3.09 -10.44 3.23
CA LEU A 378 -3.90 -11.65 3.13
C LEU A 378 -4.58 -11.99 4.48
N TYR A 379 -3.84 -11.90 5.58
CA TYR A 379 -4.28 -12.30 6.90
C TYR A 379 -5.36 -11.39 7.51
N SER A 380 -5.25 -10.07 7.29
CA SER A 380 -6.13 -9.09 7.91
C SER A 380 -7.62 -9.34 7.68
N PRO A 381 -8.09 -9.60 6.44
CA PRO A 381 -9.51 -9.86 6.19
C PRO A 381 -10.00 -11.22 6.69
N GLU A 382 -9.10 -12.20 6.92
CA GLU A 382 -9.45 -13.54 7.42
C GLU A 382 -9.85 -13.54 8.91
N LEU A 383 -9.46 -12.50 9.66
CA LEU A 383 -9.68 -12.43 11.11
C LEU A 383 -11.11 -12.03 11.51
N TYR A 384 -11.90 -11.50 10.58
CA TYR A 384 -13.18 -10.87 10.89
C TYR A 384 -14.33 -11.46 10.07
N PRO A 385 -15.55 -11.50 10.65
CA PRO A 385 -16.75 -11.89 9.94
C PRO A 385 -17.03 -10.92 8.78
N THR A 386 -17.85 -11.35 7.83
CA THR A 386 -18.16 -10.58 6.61
C THR A 386 -18.66 -9.17 6.92
N SER A 387 -19.49 -9.02 7.97
CA SER A 387 -20.04 -7.71 8.42
C SER A 387 -18.98 -6.71 8.88
N ASN A 388 -17.83 -7.16 9.41
CA ASN A 388 -16.77 -6.34 9.97
C ASN A 388 -15.42 -6.47 9.24
N ARG A 389 -15.31 -7.34 8.23
CA ARG A 389 -14.06 -7.65 7.53
C ARG A 389 -13.32 -6.42 7.01
N ALA A 390 -14.03 -5.58 6.27
CA ALA A 390 -13.43 -4.35 5.70
C ALA A 390 -12.98 -3.37 6.79
N LYS A 391 -13.77 -3.22 7.85
CA LYS A 391 -13.46 -2.32 8.98
C LYS A 391 -12.27 -2.83 9.78
N GLY A 392 -12.21 -4.13 10.06
CA GLY A 392 -11.11 -4.73 10.79
C GLY A 392 -9.79 -4.67 10.03
N ALA A 393 -9.81 -5.00 8.74
CA ALA A 393 -8.63 -4.87 7.87
C ALA A 393 -8.15 -3.41 7.76
N ALA A 394 -9.09 -2.45 7.57
CA ALA A 394 -8.76 -1.03 7.49
C ALA A 394 -8.20 -0.49 8.80
N PHE A 395 -8.77 -0.90 9.95
CA PHE A 395 -8.27 -0.49 11.26
C PHE A 395 -6.85 -1.03 11.53
N GLY A 396 -6.61 -2.31 11.22
CA GLY A 396 -5.26 -2.88 11.29
C GLY A 396 -4.29 -2.11 10.40
N GLY A 397 -4.68 -1.86 9.15
CA GLY A 397 -3.88 -1.10 8.18
C GLY A 397 -3.63 0.37 8.56
N LEU A 398 -4.44 0.98 9.45
CA LEU A 398 -4.17 2.32 9.96
C LEU A 398 -2.85 2.38 10.73
N TRP A 399 -2.51 1.31 11.47
CA TRP A 399 -1.30 1.24 12.28
C TRP A 399 -0.02 1.20 11.46
N ASN A 400 -0.09 0.78 10.20
CA ASN A 400 1.08 0.88 9.31
C ASN A 400 1.52 2.35 9.13
N ARG A 401 0.59 3.30 9.09
CA ARG A 401 0.89 4.74 8.91
C ARG A 401 1.70 5.29 10.07
N PHE A 402 1.41 4.86 11.30
CA PHE A 402 2.23 5.21 12.46
C PHE A 402 3.62 4.58 12.35
N GLY A 403 3.73 3.34 11.89
CA GLY A 403 5.02 2.68 11.64
C GLY A 403 5.86 3.43 10.59
N VAL A 404 5.25 3.83 9.47
CA VAL A 404 5.88 4.60 8.39
C VAL A 404 6.45 5.95 8.88
N ILE A 405 5.76 6.59 9.83
CA ILE A 405 6.21 7.87 10.41
C ILE A 405 7.28 7.65 11.48
N LEU A 406 7.01 6.77 12.45
CA LEU A 406 7.84 6.61 13.63
C LEU A 406 9.15 5.86 13.37
N GLY A 407 9.16 4.94 12.40
CA GLY A 407 10.38 4.20 12.03
C GLY A 407 11.53 5.12 11.60
N PRO A 408 11.36 5.92 10.53
CA PRO A 408 12.39 6.87 10.10
C PRO A 408 12.73 7.92 11.16
N VAL A 409 11.75 8.39 11.96
CA VAL A 409 11.98 9.35 13.06
C VAL A 409 12.90 8.75 14.12
N ALA A 410 12.66 7.52 14.54
CA ALA A 410 13.47 6.88 15.56
C ALA A 410 14.88 6.57 15.07
N VAL A 411 15.04 6.11 13.82
CA VAL A 411 16.36 5.93 13.20
C VAL A 411 17.10 7.29 13.09
N GLY A 412 16.40 8.32 12.60
CA GLY A 412 16.97 9.67 12.52
C GLY A 412 17.38 10.24 13.88
N ALA A 413 16.63 9.96 14.94
CA ALA A 413 16.98 10.36 16.31
C ALA A 413 18.27 9.68 16.81
N VAL A 414 18.44 8.37 16.55
CA VAL A 414 19.66 7.63 16.88
C VAL A 414 20.87 8.22 16.12
N ILE A 415 20.73 8.45 14.82
CA ILE A 415 21.79 9.04 13.98
C ILE A 415 22.11 10.47 14.45
N GLY A 416 21.09 11.28 14.73
CA GLY A 416 21.25 12.66 15.19
C GLY A 416 21.87 12.79 16.57
N ALA A 417 21.71 11.80 17.44
CA ALA A 417 22.37 11.70 18.73
C ALA A 417 23.80 11.17 18.65
N GLY A 418 24.35 10.94 17.45
CA GLY A 418 25.69 10.36 17.27
C GLY A 418 25.74 8.85 17.50
N GLY A 419 24.60 8.17 17.53
CA GLY A 419 24.53 6.71 17.60
C GLY A 419 25.06 6.08 16.32
N GLY A 420 25.96 5.11 16.46
CA GLY A 420 26.52 4.39 15.31
C GLY A 420 25.51 3.43 14.66
N LEU A 421 25.89 2.92 13.49
CA LEU A 421 25.05 1.99 12.70
C LEU A 421 24.60 0.76 13.50
N ALA A 422 25.50 0.22 14.36
CA ALA A 422 25.16 -0.92 15.22
C ALA A 422 23.94 -0.65 16.10
N LEU A 423 23.83 0.57 16.66
CA LEU A 423 22.68 0.96 17.48
C LEU A 423 21.41 1.12 16.64
N VAL A 424 21.52 1.67 15.41
CA VAL A 424 20.40 1.75 14.46
C VAL A 424 19.85 0.35 14.17
N PHE A 425 20.71 -0.61 13.83
CA PHE A 425 20.25 -1.97 13.52
C PHE A 425 19.78 -2.74 14.75
N ALA A 426 20.41 -2.52 15.91
CA ALA A 426 20.01 -3.12 17.18
C ALA A 426 18.58 -2.65 17.58
N GLN A 427 18.26 -1.35 17.50
CA GLN A 427 16.92 -0.87 17.81
C GLN A 427 15.86 -1.48 16.87
N LEU A 428 16.16 -1.57 15.57
CA LEU A 428 15.25 -2.20 14.60
C LEU A 428 15.08 -3.69 14.88
N ALA A 429 16.14 -4.39 15.28
CA ALA A 429 16.09 -5.79 15.69
C ALA A 429 15.20 -5.99 16.93
N VAL A 430 15.33 -5.12 17.94
CA VAL A 430 14.48 -5.17 19.15
C VAL A 430 13.01 -4.98 18.79
N VAL A 431 12.69 -3.98 17.96
CA VAL A 431 11.30 -3.77 17.50
C VAL A 431 10.81 -4.96 16.67
N GLY A 432 11.65 -5.52 15.80
CA GLY A 432 11.34 -6.74 15.05
C GLY A 432 11.06 -7.94 15.96
N ALA A 433 11.83 -8.08 17.07
CA ALA A 433 11.62 -9.12 18.07
C ALA A 433 10.27 -8.98 18.78
N VAL A 434 9.85 -7.74 19.09
CA VAL A 434 8.48 -7.46 19.57
C VAL A 434 7.45 -7.96 18.54
N GLY A 435 7.70 -7.75 17.25
CA GLY A 435 6.84 -8.26 16.18
C GLY A 435 6.76 -9.80 16.17
N ALA A 436 7.89 -10.50 16.35
CA ALA A 436 7.92 -11.95 16.45
C ALA A 436 7.10 -12.46 17.66
N VAL A 437 7.23 -11.79 18.82
CA VAL A 437 6.43 -12.09 20.02
C VAL A 437 4.94 -11.85 19.76
N ILE A 438 4.57 -10.73 19.13
CA ILE A 438 3.17 -10.46 18.78
C ILE A 438 2.64 -11.52 17.80
N ALA A 439 3.44 -11.92 16.79
CA ALA A 439 3.07 -12.96 15.83
C ALA A 439 2.80 -14.31 16.50
N TRP A 440 3.45 -14.61 17.62
CA TRP A 440 3.17 -15.81 18.41
C TRP A 440 1.73 -15.88 18.92
N PHE A 441 1.12 -14.72 19.18
CA PHE A 441 -0.28 -14.59 19.61
C PHE A 441 -1.27 -14.51 18.44
N ALA A 442 -0.80 -14.54 17.20
CA ALA A 442 -1.65 -14.53 16.02
C ALA A 442 -2.49 -15.82 15.93
N VAL A 443 -3.70 -15.69 15.44
CA VAL A 443 -4.60 -16.83 15.22
C VAL A 443 -4.21 -17.50 13.89
N GLU A 444 -4.07 -18.83 13.89
CA GLU A 444 -3.90 -19.57 12.64
C GLU A 444 -5.23 -19.71 11.90
N THR A 445 -5.24 -19.31 10.64
CA THR A 445 -6.43 -19.31 9.79
C THR A 445 -6.41 -20.40 8.72
N LYS A 446 -5.27 -21.07 8.52
CA LYS A 446 -5.10 -22.12 7.52
C LYS A 446 -6.10 -23.26 7.75
N GLY A 447 -6.81 -23.64 6.68
CA GLY A 447 -7.71 -24.80 6.67
C GLY A 447 -8.99 -24.63 7.50
N ARG A 448 -9.28 -23.41 7.98
CA ARG A 448 -10.50 -23.07 8.70
C ARG A 448 -11.40 -22.20 7.84
N THR A 449 -12.71 -22.50 7.87
CA THR A 449 -13.68 -21.61 7.25
C THR A 449 -13.85 -20.33 8.07
N LEU A 450 -14.35 -19.27 7.43
CA LEU A 450 -14.57 -18.01 8.13
C LEU A 450 -15.65 -18.12 9.22
N GLU A 451 -16.59 -19.05 9.03
CA GLU A 451 -17.63 -19.40 9.99
C GLU A 451 -17.01 -20.05 11.23
N GLU A 452 -16.14 -21.05 11.05
CA GLU A 452 -15.42 -21.71 12.16
C GLU A 452 -14.51 -20.76 12.93
N LEU A 453 -13.88 -19.80 12.24
CA LEU A 453 -13.05 -18.79 12.89
C LEU A 453 -13.90 -17.80 13.70
N ASN A 454 -15.17 -17.62 13.35
CA ASN A 454 -16.07 -16.65 13.95
C ASN A 454 -17.21 -17.29 14.78
N ALA A 455 -17.27 -18.62 14.83
CA ALA A 455 -18.17 -19.39 15.71
C ALA A 455 -17.68 -19.45 17.21
#